data_bfb4d5ffd3cd826f7dd4b9cf39ef235b
#
_entry.id   bfb4d5ffd3cd826f7dd4b9cf39ef235b
#
_cell.length_a   1.000
_cell.length_b   1.000
_cell.length_c   1.000
_cell.angle_alpha   90.00
_cell.angle_beta   90.00
_cell.angle_gamma   90.00
#
_symmetry.space_group_name_H-M   'P 1'
#
loop_
_entity.id
_entity.type
_entity.pdbx_description
1 polymer ?
#
loop_
_entity_poly.entity_id
_entity_poly.type
_entity_poly.pdbx_seq_one_letter_code
_entity_poly.pdbx_strand_id
1 'polypeptide(L)'
;PYFDDFDKNKNFYKVLFKPGSPIQARELTGLQSILQNQIEQFGTHLFKEGAKVIPGNTTYDSNYTCIQIESNFLGIPVSSYIDQLVGVRITGATSEVTATVRKVLLEEDSIRDTLTLYIKYEQSGADEVSDVFQDGESLLTGVNIVYGASVIAANEPFANTLAADSNAIGSAFSVSEGVYFIRGTFAQVSTETLLLDQYGSSPSYRVGFNVEESFVTADEDPSLNDNASGFTNFAAPGADRLQMNIRLEKKDLENFNDQNFIEISRIEDGIIQTFVKDTQYNLINDTLAK
;
A
#
# COMPACT_ATOMS: atom_id res chain seq x y z
N PRO A 1 -6.45 -25.85 16.40
CA PRO A 1 -5.66 -26.47 17.45
C PRO A 1 -5.17 -25.49 18.52
N TYR A 2 -5.28 -24.16 18.28
CA TYR A 2 -4.84 -23.14 19.23
C TYR A 2 -5.94 -22.89 20.26
N PHE A 3 -5.65 -23.19 21.50
CA PHE A 3 -6.61 -23.08 22.59
C PHE A 3 -6.38 -21.77 23.35
N ASP A 4 -7.41 -20.94 23.44
CA ASP A 4 -7.44 -19.76 24.29
C ASP A 4 -8.77 -19.79 25.08
N ASP A 5 -8.69 -19.70 26.39
CA ASP A 5 -9.82 -19.67 27.29
C ASP A 5 -10.03 -18.28 27.93
N PHE A 6 -9.43 -17.25 27.33
CA PHE A 6 -9.60 -15.88 27.74
C PHE A 6 -11.08 -15.45 27.67
N ASP A 7 -11.59 -14.91 28.77
CA ASP A 7 -12.92 -14.33 28.85
C ASP A 7 -12.84 -13.02 29.65
N LYS A 8 -13.08 -11.91 28.96
CA LYS A 8 -13.03 -10.55 29.56
C LYS A 8 -14.00 -10.40 30.75
N ASN A 9 -15.11 -11.13 30.79
CA ASN A 9 -16.09 -11.02 31.84
C ASN A 9 -15.63 -11.64 33.18
N LYS A 10 -14.61 -12.51 33.13
CA LYS A 10 -14.02 -13.11 34.34
C LYS A 10 -13.05 -12.16 35.05
N ASN A 11 -12.68 -11.05 34.41
CA ASN A 11 -11.72 -10.05 34.94
C ASN A 11 -10.38 -10.66 35.37
N PHE A 12 -9.90 -11.70 34.68
CA PHE A 12 -8.56 -12.21 34.91
C PHE A 12 -7.56 -11.28 34.24
N TYR A 13 -6.69 -10.64 35.04
CA TYR A 13 -5.70 -9.68 34.55
C TYR A 13 -4.27 -10.19 34.67
N LYS A 14 -4.03 -11.35 35.29
CA LYS A 14 -2.70 -11.95 35.44
C LYS A 14 -2.79 -13.46 35.59
N VAL A 15 -1.93 -14.17 34.85
CA VAL A 15 -1.72 -15.61 35.04
C VAL A 15 -0.63 -15.80 36.11
N LEU A 16 -0.91 -16.69 37.09
CA LEU A 16 -0.01 -16.99 38.19
C LEU A 16 0.47 -18.45 38.06
N PHE A 17 1.69 -18.62 37.56
CA PHE A 17 2.31 -19.94 37.44
C PHE A 17 2.65 -20.50 38.83
N LYS A 18 2.16 -21.68 39.12
CA LYS A 18 2.40 -22.37 40.41
C LYS A 18 3.69 -23.20 40.27
N PRO A 19 4.69 -23.04 41.16
CA PRO A 19 5.85 -23.89 41.19
C PRO A 19 5.51 -25.36 41.33
N GLY A 20 6.17 -26.23 40.54
CA GLY A 20 5.90 -27.68 40.58
C GLY A 20 4.69 -28.13 39.75
N SER A 21 3.99 -27.23 39.09
CA SER A 21 2.90 -27.56 38.15
C SER A 21 3.35 -27.34 36.71
N PRO A 22 3.00 -28.21 35.74
CA PRO A 22 3.34 -28.01 34.33
C PRO A 22 2.59 -26.79 33.78
N ILE A 23 3.28 -26.00 32.93
CA ILE A 23 2.70 -24.88 32.20
C ILE A 23 1.94 -25.44 30.99
N GLN A 24 0.70 -25.02 30.80
CA GLN A 24 -0.12 -25.40 29.66
C GLN A 24 -0.05 -24.33 28.58
N ALA A 25 -0.09 -24.73 27.28
CA ALA A 25 -0.04 -23.80 26.14
C ALA A 25 -1.14 -22.73 26.24
N ARG A 26 -2.35 -23.09 26.68
CA ARG A 26 -3.47 -22.15 26.88
C ARG A 26 -3.18 -21.04 27.91
N GLU A 27 -2.32 -21.31 28.91
CA GLU A 27 -1.94 -20.29 29.91
C GLU A 27 -1.02 -19.24 29.30
N LEU A 28 -0.14 -19.65 28.37
CA LEU A 28 0.70 -18.72 27.60
C LEU A 28 -0.14 -17.90 26.61
N THR A 29 -1.06 -18.55 25.90
CA THR A 29 -1.99 -17.88 25.00
C THR A 29 -2.89 -16.91 25.77
N GLY A 30 -3.48 -17.34 26.88
CA GLY A 30 -4.31 -16.51 27.75
C GLY A 30 -3.57 -15.30 28.33
N LEU A 31 -2.27 -15.43 28.66
CA LEU A 31 -1.45 -14.30 29.07
C LEU A 31 -1.35 -13.24 27.95
N GLN A 32 -1.16 -13.67 26.69
CA GLN A 32 -1.12 -12.75 25.54
C GLN A 32 -2.47 -12.06 25.35
N SER A 33 -3.58 -12.81 25.41
CA SER A 33 -4.92 -12.27 25.22
C SER A 33 -5.32 -11.27 26.33
N ILE A 34 -4.90 -11.50 27.57
CA ILE A 34 -5.06 -10.53 28.65
C ILE A 34 -4.34 -9.20 28.30
N LEU A 35 -3.08 -9.26 27.84
CA LEU A 35 -2.32 -8.07 27.50
C LEU A 35 -2.89 -7.36 26.26
N GLN A 36 -3.28 -8.11 25.24
CA GLN A 36 -3.91 -7.56 24.03
C GLN A 36 -5.22 -6.85 24.36
N ASN A 37 -6.08 -7.46 25.22
CA ASN A 37 -7.31 -6.81 25.65
C ASN A 37 -7.04 -5.49 26.41
N GLN A 38 -5.97 -5.39 27.22
CA GLN A 38 -5.62 -4.14 27.89
C GLN A 38 -5.18 -3.07 26.88
N ILE A 39 -4.40 -3.45 25.87
CA ILE A 39 -3.97 -2.56 24.79
C ILE A 39 -5.18 -2.10 23.97
N GLU A 40 -6.08 -3.01 23.59
CA GLU A 40 -7.31 -2.73 22.87
C GLU A 40 -8.18 -1.72 23.62
N GLN A 41 -8.44 -1.97 24.91
CA GLN A 41 -9.24 -1.07 25.77
C GLN A 41 -8.64 0.33 25.85
N PHE A 42 -7.31 0.43 26.03
CA PHE A 42 -6.61 1.69 26.06
C PHE A 42 -6.63 2.38 24.68
N GLY A 43 -6.32 1.62 23.61
CA GLY A 43 -6.28 2.13 22.25
C GLY A 43 -7.63 2.64 21.78
N THR A 44 -8.69 1.88 21.99
CA THR A 44 -10.06 2.24 21.60
C THR A 44 -10.56 3.50 22.32
N HIS A 45 -10.04 3.78 23.53
CA HIS A 45 -10.34 5.03 24.23
C HIS A 45 -9.69 6.25 23.60
N LEU A 46 -8.51 6.10 22.98
CA LEU A 46 -7.73 7.19 22.40
C LEU A 46 -7.92 7.35 20.89
N PHE A 47 -8.05 6.25 20.17
CA PHE A 47 -8.05 6.21 18.70
C PHE A 47 -9.36 5.66 18.17
N LYS A 48 -9.74 6.13 17.00
CA LYS A 48 -10.79 5.50 16.20
C LYS A 48 -10.19 4.40 15.33
N GLU A 49 -11.01 3.44 14.95
CA GLU A 49 -10.64 2.40 13.98
C GLU A 49 -10.13 3.05 12.67
N GLY A 50 -8.99 2.59 12.18
CA GLY A 50 -8.31 3.18 11.02
C GLY A 50 -7.55 4.48 11.29
N ALA A 51 -7.50 4.97 12.54
CA ALA A 51 -6.78 6.19 12.89
C ALA A 51 -5.27 6.01 12.80
N LYS A 52 -4.60 7.03 12.29
CA LYS A 52 -3.16 7.13 12.23
C LYS A 52 -2.57 7.42 13.62
N VAL A 53 -1.61 6.63 14.06
CA VAL A 53 -0.97 6.73 15.39
C VAL A 53 0.43 7.36 15.31
N ILE A 54 1.26 6.85 14.40
CA ILE A 54 2.60 7.37 14.12
C ILE A 54 2.60 7.94 12.70
N PRO A 55 3.37 9.01 12.46
CA PRO A 55 3.34 9.71 11.18
C PRO A 55 3.40 8.78 9.98
N GLY A 56 2.38 8.81 9.20
CA GLY A 56 2.22 8.34 7.85
C GLY A 56 1.32 9.36 7.19
N ASN A 57 1.55 9.70 5.94
CA ASN A 57 0.71 10.63 5.21
C ASN A 57 -0.30 9.87 4.38
N THR A 58 -1.51 10.39 4.35
CA THR A 58 -2.53 9.98 3.40
C THR A 58 -2.74 11.13 2.43
N THR A 59 -2.67 10.85 1.14
CA THR A 59 -2.84 11.86 0.09
C THR A 59 -3.83 11.36 -0.94
N TYR A 60 -4.71 12.26 -1.36
CA TYR A 60 -5.58 12.05 -2.50
C TYR A 60 -5.14 12.98 -3.62
N ASP A 61 -4.94 12.42 -4.81
CA ASP A 61 -4.53 13.13 -6.00
C ASP A 61 -5.60 12.89 -7.08
N SER A 62 -6.43 13.92 -7.33
CA SER A 62 -7.47 13.90 -8.37
C SER A 62 -6.89 14.19 -9.78
N ASN A 63 -5.61 14.56 -9.86
CA ASN A 63 -4.92 14.88 -11.09
C ASN A 63 -3.67 14.01 -11.26
N TYR A 64 -3.86 12.69 -11.08
CA TYR A 64 -2.78 11.71 -11.18
C TYR A 64 -2.43 11.48 -12.64
N THR A 65 -1.53 12.31 -13.16
CA THR A 65 -1.18 12.37 -14.59
C THR A 65 -0.61 11.06 -15.07
N CYS A 66 -1.00 10.64 -16.27
CA CYS A 66 -0.47 9.45 -16.91
C CYS A 66 -0.23 9.66 -18.40
N ILE A 67 0.66 8.86 -18.95
CA ILE A 67 1.01 8.78 -20.36
C ILE A 67 0.78 7.36 -20.86
N GLN A 68 0.07 7.23 -21.96
CA GLN A 68 -0.16 5.95 -22.64
C GLN A 68 0.94 5.76 -23.68
N ILE A 69 1.53 4.57 -23.71
CA ILE A 69 2.67 4.22 -24.56
C ILE A 69 2.36 3.02 -25.44
N GLU A 70 3.11 2.87 -26.52
CA GLU A 70 3.02 1.71 -27.38
C GLU A 70 3.47 0.43 -26.67
N SER A 71 2.79 -0.67 -26.91
CA SER A 71 3.06 -1.97 -26.29
C SER A 71 4.36 -2.60 -26.75
N ASN A 72 4.85 -2.20 -27.94
CA ASN A 72 6.06 -2.72 -28.56
C ASN A 72 6.98 -1.59 -28.99
N PHE A 73 8.26 -1.74 -28.67
CA PHE A 73 9.28 -0.84 -29.13
C PHE A 73 10.41 -1.63 -29.84
N LEU A 74 10.69 -1.28 -31.10
CA LEU A 74 11.67 -1.98 -31.96
C LEU A 74 11.45 -3.51 -32.01
N GLY A 75 10.19 -3.96 -31.95
CA GLY A 75 9.81 -5.36 -32.00
C GLY A 75 9.91 -6.10 -30.65
N ILE A 76 10.18 -5.39 -29.56
CA ILE A 76 10.28 -5.93 -28.20
C ILE A 76 9.05 -5.49 -27.42
N PRO A 77 8.33 -6.42 -26.72
CA PRO A 77 7.27 -6.03 -25.82
C PRO A 77 7.80 -5.15 -24.68
N VAL A 78 7.27 -3.94 -24.54
CA VAL A 78 7.68 -2.99 -23.50
C VAL A 78 7.36 -3.51 -22.13
N SER A 79 6.29 -4.32 -21.97
CA SER A 79 5.92 -4.98 -20.73
C SER A 79 7.01 -5.88 -20.13
N SER A 80 7.97 -6.34 -20.95
CA SER A 80 9.07 -7.21 -20.44
C SER A 80 10.11 -6.49 -19.57
N TYR A 81 10.13 -5.16 -19.57
CA TYR A 81 11.11 -4.37 -18.81
C TYR A 81 10.54 -3.13 -18.12
N ILE A 82 9.28 -2.82 -18.34
CA ILE A 82 8.65 -1.56 -17.91
C ILE A 82 8.67 -1.37 -16.38
N ASP A 83 8.62 -2.45 -15.61
CA ASP A 83 8.61 -2.40 -14.13
C ASP A 83 9.89 -1.79 -13.55
N GLN A 84 10.99 -1.85 -14.29
CA GLN A 84 12.27 -1.24 -13.89
C GLN A 84 12.22 0.30 -13.93
N LEU A 85 11.20 0.88 -14.56
CA LEU A 85 11.03 2.31 -14.68
C LEU A 85 10.37 2.97 -13.47
N VAL A 86 9.79 2.23 -12.56
CA VAL A 86 9.18 2.81 -11.35
C VAL A 86 10.23 3.55 -10.52
N GLY A 87 9.98 4.84 -10.27
CA GLY A 87 10.92 5.74 -9.61
C GLY A 87 11.99 6.35 -10.54
N VAL A 88 12.01 5.99 -11.82
CA VAL A 88 13.00 6.48 -12.80
C VAL A 88 12.50 7.74 -13.48
N ARG A 89 13.43 8.65 -13.74
CA ARG A 89 13.20 9.84 -14.56
C ARG A 89 13.22 9.47 -16.04
N ILE A 90 12.24 9.95 -16.78
CA ILE A 90 12.12 9.79 -18.21
C ILE A 90 12.08 11.16 -18.90
N THR A 91 12.49 11.24 -20.15
CA THR A 91 12.58 12.49 -20.91
C THR A 91 11.97 12.28 -22.30
N GLY A 92 11.13 13.20 -22.77
CA GLY A 92 10.64 13.20 -24.15
C GLY A 92 11.75 13.58 -25.11
N ALA A 93 11.93 12.81 -26.18
CA ALA A 93 13.00 13.07 -27.16
C ALA A 93 12.76 14.34 -27.99
N THR A 94 11.50 14.75 -28.17
CA THR A 94 11.11 15.92 -28.96
C THR A 94 10.71 17.08 -28.06
N SER A 95 9.90 16.84 -27.06
CA SER A 95 9.42 17.85 -26.11
C SER A 95 10.50 18.31 -25.13
N GLU A 96 11.51 17.47 -24.87
CA GLU A 96 12.54 17.64 -23.82
C GLU A 96 11.94 17.79 -22.42
N VAL A 97 10.64 17.50 -22.28
CA VAL A 97 9.94 17.48 -20.99
C VAL A 97 10.45 16.30 -20.17
N THR A 98 10.56 16.49 -18.86
CA THR A 98 11.00 15.43 -17.96
C THR A 98 9.93 15.09 -16.93
N ALA A 99 9.82 13.79 -16.63
CA ALA A 99 8.90 13.27 -15.62
C ALA A 99 9.50 12.09 -14.87
N THR A 100 9.06 11.86 -13.65
CA THR A 100 9.36 10.64 -12.87
C THR A 100 8.20 9.68 -12.94
N VAL A 101 8.47 8.42 -13.26
CA VAL A 101 7.47 7.34 -13.27
C VAL A 101 7.12 6.97 -11.85
N ARG A 102 5.82 7.01 -11.52
CA ARG A 102 5.30 6.68 -10.18
C ARG A 102 4.74 5.26 -10.11
N LYS A 103 4.04 4.85 -11.18
CA LYS A 103 3.39 3.55 -11.26
C LYS A 103 3.24 3.13 -12.71
N VAL A 104 3.28 1.83 -12.94
CA VAL A 104 3.03 1.20 -14.23
C VAL A 104 1.68 0.49 -14.16
N LEU A 105 0.91 0.55 -15.25
CA LEU A 105 -0.30 -0.21 -15.46
C LEU A 105 -0.14 -0.99 -16.78
N LEU A 106 -0.18 -2.31 -16.67
CA LEU A 106 -0.08 -3.20 -17.83
C LEU A 106 -1.36 -3.15 -18.67
N GLU A 107 -1.27 -3.56 -19.93
CA GLU A 107 -2.41 -3.58 -20.86
C GLU A 107 -3.59 -4.40 -20.31
N GLU A 108 -3.31 -5.58 -19.75
CA GLU A 108 -4.30 -6.50 -19.20
C GLU A 108 -5.09 -5.93 -18.02
N ASP A 109 -4.49 -4.98 -17.29
CA ASP A 109 -5.12 -4.31 -16.14
C ASP A 109 -5.74 -2.96 -16.52
N SER A 110 -5.48 -2.48 -17.75
CA SER A 110 -5.95 -1.19 -18.24
C SER A 110 -7.33 -1.29 -18.87
N ILE A 111 -8.26 -0.43 -18.48
CA ILE A 111 -9.61 -0.36 -19.09
C ILE A 111 -9.60 0.14 -20.53
N ARG A 112 -8.46 0.61 -21.03
CA ARG A 112 -8.26 1.03 -22.43
C ARG A 112 -7.39 0.06 -23.24
N ASP A 113 -7.02 -1.09 -22.64
CA ASP A 113 -6.11 -2.06 -23.25
C ASP A 113 -4.80 -1.41 -23.74
N THR A 114 -4.27 -0.45 -22.94
CA THR A 114 -3.04 0.28 -23.25
C THR A 114 -2.07 0.24 -22.10
N LEU A 115 -0.79 0.10 -22.42
CA LEU A 115 0.29 0.22 -21.44
C LEU A 115 0.40 1.69 -20.98
N THR A 116 0.27 1.91 -19.68
CA THR A 116 0.17 3.26 -19.13
C THR A 116 1.19 3.49 -18.02
N LEU A 117 1.90 4.62 -18.10
CA LEU A 117 2.79 5.10 -17.05
C LEU A 117 2.11 6.24 -16.29
N TYR A 118 1.92 6.11 -15.00
CA TYR A 118 1.56 7.23 -14.14
C TYR A 118 2.82 7.97 -13.76
N ILE A 119 2.85 9.27 -14.02
CA ILE A 119 4.05 10.09 -13.97
C ILE A 119 3.84 11.36 -13.13
N LYS A 120 4.93 11.95 -12.73
CA LYS A 120 4.97 13.31 -12.23
C LYS A 120 5.89 14.13 -13.11
N TYR A 121 5.35 15.11 -13.81
CA TYR A 121 6.16 16.07 -14.54
C TYR A 121 7.05 16.87 -13.59
N GLU A 122 8.30 17.07 -13.95
CA GLU A 122 9.31 17.75 -13.13
C GLU A 122 9.81 19.03 -13.78
N GLN A 123 10.01 19.00 -15.10
CA GLN A 123 10.50 20.14 -15.87
C GLN A 123 9.79 20.21 -17.21
N SER A 124 9.45 21.42 -17.62
CA SER A 124 9.01 21.74 -18.98
C SER A 124 10.16 21.58 -19.99
N GLY A 125 9.83 21.53 -21.26
CA GLY A 125 10.80 21.44 -22.35
C GLY A 125 11.71 22.65 -22.41
N ALA A 126 12.80 22.53 -23.19
CA ALA A 126 13.77 23.61 -23.40
C ALA A 126 13.17 24.83 -24.15
N ASP A 127 12.02 24.64 -24.79
CA ASP A 127 11.23 25.70 -25.44
C ASP A 127 10.44 26.57 -24.44
N GLU A 128 10.44 26.24 -23.14
CA GLU A 128 9.67 26.87 -22.05
C GLU A 128 8.15 26.93 -22.30
N VAL A 129 7.66 26.17 -23.30
CA VAL A 129 6.26 26.12 -23.72
C VAL A 129 5.65 24.72 -23.50
N SER A 130 6.40 23.67 -23.86
CA SER A 130 5.98 22.29 -23.72
C SER A 130 6.08 21.88 -22.25
N ASP A 131 4.95 21.54 -21.63
CA ASP A 131 4.85 21.13 -20.24
C ASP A 131 4.38 19.67 -20.07
N VAL A 132 4.02 19.02 -21.18
CA VAL A 132 3.62 17.61 -21.27
C VAL A 132 4.33 16.91 -22.43
N PHE A 133 4.41 15.60 -22.40
CA PHE A 133 4.93 14.82 -23.52
C PHE A 133 4.04 14.97 -24.76
N GLN A 134 4.67 14.91 -25.95
CA GLN A 134 3.98 14.99 -27.23
C GLN A 134 3.46 13.60 -27.66
N ASP A 135 2.37 13.59 -28.41
CA ASP A 135 1.85 12.37 -29.03
C ASP A 135 2.84 11.83 -30.07
N GLY A 136 3.10 10.51 -30.01
CA GLY A 136 4.01 9.82 -30.92
C GLY A 136 5.49 10.05 -30.70
N GLU A 137 5.91 10.75 -29.64
CA GLU A 137 7.34 10.93 -29.37
C GLU A 137 7.99 9.74 -28.68
N SER A 138 9.29 9.59 -28.88
CA SER A 138 10.09 8.60 -28.15
C SER A 138 10.42 9.09 -26.74
N LEU A 139 10.33 8.17 -25.76
CA LEU A 139 10.69 8.42 -24.38
C LEU A 139 12.06 7.83 -24.06
N LEU A 140 12.94 8.65 -23.50
CA LEU A 140 14.30 8.30 -23.11
C LEU A 140 14.31 7.89 -21.63
N THR A 141 15.03 6.82 -21.30
CA THR A 141 15.21 6.37 -19.89
C THR A 141 16.35 7.10 -19.21
N GLY A 142 16.19 7.46 -17.93
CA GLY A 142 17.27 8.04 -17.12
C GLY A 142 18.29 7.03 -16.57
N VAL A 143 18.03 5.73 -16.74
CA VAL A 143 18.87 4.63 -16.21
C VAL A 143 19.04 3.54 -17.25
N ASN A 144 19.99 2.64 -17.04
CA ASN A 144 20.10 1.43 -17.85
C ASN A 144 18.96 0.47 -17.52
N ILE A 145 18.27 -0.04 -18.55
CA ILE A 145 17.21 -1.06 -18.44
C ILE A 145 17.76 -2.38 -18.97
N VAL A 146 17.67 -3.43 -18.17
CA VAL A 146 18.15 -4.76 -18.54
C VAL A 146 16.95 -5.65 -18.92
N TYR A 147 17.00 -6.29 -20.09
CA TYR A 147 16.00 -7.26 -20.51
C TYR A 147 16.66 -8.45 -21.21
N GLY A 148 16.50 -9.64 -20.65
CA GLY A 148 17.21 -10.83 -21.11
C GLY A 148 18.74 -10.64 -21.08
N ALA A 149 19.39 -10.76 -22.24
CA ALA A 149 20.84 -10.53 -22.41
C ALA A 149 21.17 -9.12 -22.94
N SER A 150 20.17 -8.25 -23.12
CA SER A 150 20.30 -6.93 -23.74
C SER A 150 20.12 -5.82 -22.72
N VAL A 151 20.63 -4.62 -23.05
CA VAL A 151 20.53 -3.42 -22.21
C VAL A 151 20.13 -2.24 -23.07
N ILE A 152 19.12 -1.49 -22.65
CA ILE A 152 18.85 -0.15 -23.13
C ILE A 152 19.65 0.79 -22.23
N ALA A 153 20.59 1.55 -22.79
CA ALA A 153 21.44 2.44 -22.02
C ALA A 153 20.66 3.68 -21.54
N ALA A 154 21.15 4.32 -20.48
CA ALA A 154 20.61 5.59 -20.03
C ALA A 154 20.66 6.65 -21.16
N ASN A 155 19.62 7.45 -21.25
CA ASN A 155 19.36 8.44 -22.31
C ASN A 155 19.08 7.86 -23.70
N GLU A 156 18.83 6.56 -23.81
CA GLU A 156 18.36 5.93 -25.04
C GLU A 156 16.84 5.72 -24.99
N PRO A 157 16.18 5.69 -26.17
CA PRO A 157 14.74 5.49 -26.23
C PRO A 157 14.32 4.07 -25.82
N PHE A 158 13.28 3.97 -25.03
CA PHE A 158 12.73 2.70 -24.55
C PHE A 158 11.28 2.43 -24.97
N ALA A 159 10.53 3.45 -25.34
CA ALA A 159 9.14 3.36 -25.80
C ALA A 159 8.77 4.61 -26.58
N ASN A 160 7.65 4.54 -27.33
CA ASN A 160 6.98 5.72 -27.89
C ASN A 160 5.68 5.97 -27.12
N THR A 161 5.29 7.23 -27.01
CA THR A 161 3.94 7.61 -26.62
C THR A 161 2.96 7.21 -27.73
N LEU A 162 1.67 7.01 -27.42
CA LEU A 162 0.66 6.79 -28.47
C LEU A 162 0.63 7.96 -29.44
N ALA A 163 0.30 7.66 -30.69
CA ALA A 163 0.26 8.65 -31.77
C ALA A 163 -0.87 9.69 -31.61
N ALA A 164 -1.81 9.47 -30.71
CA ALA A 164 -2.89 10.40 -30.40
C ALA A 164 -3.40 10.13 -28.97
N ASP A 165 -3.85 11.19 -28.28
CA ASP A 165 -4.45 11.13 -26.94
C ASP A 165 -3.57 10.37 -25.93
N SER A 166 -2.25 10.48 -26.05
CA SER A 166 -1.30 9.78 -25.18
C SER A 166 -1.37 10.27 -23.74
N ASN A 167 -1.62 11.55 -23.51
CA ASN A 167 -1.75 12.15 -22.18
C ASN A 167 -3.14 11.96 -21.61
N ALA A 168 -3.22 11.52 -20.37
CA ALA A 168 -4.46 11.38 -19.66
C ALA A 168 -4.29 11.68 -18.16
N ILE A 169 -5.41 11.77 -17.44
CA ILE A 169 -5.46 12.05 -16.02
C ILE A 169 -6.25 10.95 -15.35
N GLY A 170 -5.68 10.31 -14.36
CA GLY A 170 -6.35 9.42 -13.44
C GLY A 170 -6.50 10.05 -12.07
N SER A 171 -6.93 9.25 -11.11
CA SER A 171 -6.98 9.61 -9.69
C SER A 171 -6.38 8.53 -8.83
N ALA A 172 -5.71 8.92 -7.75
CA ALA A 172 -5.03 8.00 -6.86
C ALA A 172 -5.19 8.40 -5.39
N PHE A 173 -5.17 7.40 -4.54
CA PHE A 173 -5.09 7.57 -3.09
C PHE A 173 -3.82 6.86 -2.60
N SER A 174 -3.01 7.55 -1.83
CA SER A 174 -1.74 7.01 -1.33
C SER A 174 -1.68 7.07 0.18
N VAL A 175 -1.09 6.03 0.76
CA VAL A 175 -0.75 5.96 2.17
C VAL A 175 0.76 5.79 2.25
N SER A 176 1.45 6.55 3.08
CA SER A 176 2.86 6.31 3.38
C SER A 176 3.01 5.41 4.60
N GLU A 177 4.17 4.80 4.73
CA GLU A 177 4.52 3.95 5.87
C GLU A 177 4.18 4.61 7.21
N GLY A 178 3.55 3.85 8.10
CA GLY A 178 3.15 4.32 9.42
C GLY A 178 2.44 3.25 10.25
N VAL A 179 2.09 3.60 11.48
CA VAL A 179 1.31 2.75 12.39
C VAL A 179 -0.11 3.26 12.46
N TYR A 180 -1.06 2.36 12.26
CA TYR A 180 -2.48 2.62 12.34
C TYR A 180 -3.13 1.78 13.44
N PHE A 181 -4.18 2.32 14.06
CA PHE A 181 -4.98 1.56 15.03
C PHE A 181 -6.03 0.75 14.27
N ILE A 182 -5.85 -0.58 14.25
CA ILE A 182 -6.63 -1.52 13.45
C ILE A 182 -7.00 -2.73 14.31
N ARG A 183 -8.29 -3.02 14.43
CA ARG A 183 -8.83 -4.16 15.21
C ARG A 183 -8.23 -4.24 16.61
N GLY A 184 -8.17 -3.10 17.29
CA GLY A 184 -7.64 -3.03 18.66
C GLY A 184 -6.13 -3.17 18.79
N THR A 185 -5.39 -3.20 17.67
CA THR A 185 -3.93 -3.32 17.64
C THR A 185 -3.28 -2.13 16.93
N PHE A 186 -2.00 -1.92 17.20
CA PHE A 186 -1.16 -0.95 16.48
C PHE A 186 -0.43 -1.66 15.36
N ALA A 187 -0.98 -1.56 14.15
CA ALA A 187 -0.52 -2.31 13.00
C ALA A 187 0.37 -1.44 12.08
N GLN A 188 1.49 -2.00 11.64
CA GLN A 188 2.38 -1.38 10.66
C GLN A 188 1.75 -1.49 9.27
N VAL A 189 1.63 -0.35 8.58
CA VAL A 189 1.19 -0.27 7.19
C VAL A 189 2.35 0.23 6.34
N SER A 190 2.60 -0.45 5.23
CA SER A 190 3.61 -0.05 4.25
C SER A 190 3.09 1.05 3.33
N THR A 191 4.01 1.74 2.66
CA THR A 191 3.64 2.71 1.61
C THR A 191 2.92 2.01 0.47
N GLU A 192 1.71 2.48 0.14
CA GLU A 192 0.90 1.93 -0.94
C GLU A 192 0.17 3.04 -1.69
N THR A 193 0.04 2.90 -3.02
CA THR A 193 -0.72 3.79 -3.88
C THR A 193 -1.78 2.99 -4.63
N LEU A 194 -3.02 3.36 -4.42
CA LEU A 194 -4.20 2.78 -5.03
C LEU A 194 -4.73 3.70 -6.13
N LEU A 195 -4.90 3.17 -7.33
CA LEU A 195 -5.59 3.87 -8.40
C LEU A 195 -7.10 3.81 -8.15
N LEU A 196 -7.72 4.97 -8.05
CA LEU A 196 -9.17 5.08 -7.90
C LEU A 196 -9.83 4.97 -9.28
N ASP A 197 -9.58 5.94 -10.16
CA ASP A 197 -9.94 5.88 -11.56
C ASP A 197 -8.70 5.92 -12.42
N GLN A 198 -8.63 5.02 -13.39
CA GLN A 198 -7.46 4.93 -14.29
C GLN A 198 -7.36 6.16 -15.20
N TYR A 199 -8.49 6.64 -15.70
CA TYR A 199 -8.57 7.76 -16.63
C TYR A 199 -9.72 8.71 -16.28
N GLY A 200 -9.78 9.13 -15.02
CA GLY A 200 -10.83 10.03 -14.51
C GLY A 200 -10.38 10.76 -13.27
N SER A 201 -10.87 11.99 -13.11
CA SER A 201 -10.53 12.89 -12.00
C SER A 201 -11.65 13.01 -10.94
N SER A 202 -12.78 12.32 -11.14
CA SER A 202 -13.97 12.44 -10.27
C SER A 202 -14.40 11.06 -9.70
N PRO A 203 -13.51 10.36 -8.98
CA PRO A 203 -13.83 9.06 -8.42
C PRO A 203 -14.88 9.15 -7.32
N SER A 204 -15.67 8.08 -7.17
CA SER A 204 -16.70 7.95 -6.13
C SER A 204 -16.54 6.60 -5.45
N TYR A 205 -15.72 6.55 -4.37
CA TYR A 205 -15.38 5.33 -3.65
C TYR A 205 -15.22 5.56 -2.15
N ARG A 206 -15.40 4.46 -1.42
CA ARG A 206 -14.88 4.31 -0.05
C ARG A 206 -13.48 3.75 -0.15
N VAL A 207 -12.51 4.40 0.48
CA VAL A 207 -11.11 3.98 0.52
C VAL A 207 -10.75 3.58 1.93
N GLY A 208 -10.09 2.45 2.08
CA GLY A 208 -9.76 1.92 3.39
C GLY A 208 -8.77 0.77 3.33
N PHE A 209 -8.54 0.18 4.49
CA PHE A 209 -7.70 -1.00 4.63
C PHE A 209 -8.55 -2.26 4.58
N ASN A 210 -8.20 -3.18 3.71
CA ASN A 210 -8.64 -4.56 3.79
C ASN A 210 -7.69 -5.33 4.71
N VAL A 211 -8.24 -5.96 5.74
CA VAL A 211 -7.48 -6.60 6.81
C VAL A 211 -7.77 -8.09 6.80
N GLU A 212 -6.77 -8.89 6.46
CA GLU A 212 -6.83 -10.33 6.45
C GLU A 212 -5.90 -10.90 7.51
N GLU A 213 -6.39 -11.87 8.27
CA GLU A 213 -5.59 -12.59 9.25
C GLU A 213 -5.23 -13.97 8.72
N SER A 214 -3.96 -14.32 8.82
CA SER A 214 -3.44 -15.62 8.41
C SER A 214 -2.52 -16.21 9.49
N PHE A 215 -2.40 -17.53 9.49
CA PHE A 215 -1.39 -18.20 10.29
C PHE A 215 -0.13 -18.38 9.45
N VAL A 216 1.01 -18.10 10.05
CA VAL A 216 2.34 -18.36 9.47
C VAL A 216 2.99 -19.47 10.28
N THR A 217 3.29 -20.56 9.60
CA THR A 217 3.92 -21.77 10.17
C THR A 217 5.41 -21.79 9.90
N ALA A 218 6.12 -22.68 10.60
CA ALA A 218 7.56 -22.88 10.36
C ALA A 218 7.88 -23.45 8.96
N ASP A 219 6.91 -24.04 8.27
CA ASP A 219 7.05 -24.50 6.89
C ASP A 219 7.02 -23.33 5.89
N GLU A 220 6.25 -22.28 6.20
CA GLU A 220 6.11 -21.06 5.37
C GLU A 220 7.24 -20.07 5.67
N ASP A 221 7.63 -19.95 6.94
CA ASP A 221 8.74 -19.11 7.39
C ASP A 221 9.76 -19.93 8.19
N PRO A 222 10.84 -20.41 7.56
CA PRO A 222 11.89 -21.18 8.22
C PRO A 222 12.59 -20.45 9.37
N SER A 223 12.47 -19.12 9.48
CA SER A 223 13.02 -18.36 10.61
C SER A 223 12.35 -18.69 11.95
N LEU A 224 11.17 -19.31 11.90
CA LEU A 224 10.45 -19.80 13.08
C LEU A 224 10.99 -21.11 13.64
N ASN A 225 11.93 -21.76 12.96
CA ASN A 225 12.62 -22.93 13.47
C ASN A 225 13.63 -22.57 14.57
N ASP A 226 13.89 -23.54 15.44
CA ASP A 226 14.92 -23.40 16.48
C ASP A 226 16.29 -23.14 15.85
N ASN A 227 16.94 -22.06 16.24
CA ASN A 227 18.24 -21.62 15.74
C ASN A 227 19.43 -22.05 16.62
N ALA A 228 19.22 -22.86 17.69
CA ALA A 228 20.26 -23.31 18.62
C ALA A 228 21.17 -24.37 17.97
N SER A 229 22.08 -23.93 17.11
CA SER A 229 23.05 -24.80 16.44
C SER A 229 23.87 -25.61 17.44
N GLY A 230 24.01 -26.92 17.20
CA GLY A 230 24.74 -27.83 18.07
C GLY A 230 23.91 -28.49 19.20
N PHE A 231 22.63 -28.20 19.29
CA PHE A 231 21.70 -28.85 20.22
C PHE A 231 20.71 -29.77 19.48
N THR A 232 20.10 -30.70 20.21
CA THR A 232 19.20 -31.72 19.65
C THR A 232 17.94 -31.17 19.04
N ASN A 233 17.53 -29.96 19.44
CA ASN A 233 16.33 -29.31 18.96
C ASN A 233 16.59 -28.38 17.76
N PHE A 234 17.82 -28.29 17.26
CA PHE A 234 18.17 -27.47 16.11
C PHE A 234 17.23 -27.76 14.92
N ALA A 235 16.69 -26.71 14.31
CA ALA A 235 15.71 -26.75 13.23
C ALA A 235 14.36 -27.42 13.58
N ALA A 236 14.04 -27.64 14.86
CA ALA A 236 12.71 -28.07 15.26
C ALA A 236 11.70 -26.92 15.02
N PRO A 237 10.46 -27.24 14.54
CA PRO A 237 9.43 -26.23 14.32
C PRO A 237 9.08 -25.47 15.61
N GLY A 238 9.08 -24.13 15.53
CA GLY A 238 8.61 -23.26 16.60
C GLY A 238 7.09 -23.09 16.61
N ALA A 239 6.60 -22.21 17.45
CA ALA A 239 5.18 -21.88 17.49
C ALA A 239 4.77 -21.08 16.25
N ASP A 240 3.55 -21.28 15.76
CA ASP A 240 2.97 -20.52 14.66
C ASP A 240 2.71 -19.05 15.05
N ARG A 241 2.58 -18.20 14.07
CA ARG A 241 2.30 -16.77 14.23
C ARG A 241 0.98 -16.41 13.59
N LEU A 242 0.18 -15.59 14.28
CA LEU A 242 -0.96 -14.91 13.68
C LEU A 242 -0.43 -13.63 13.04
N GLN A 243 -0.60 -13.51 11.73
CA GLN A 243 -0.19 -12.35 10.94
C GLN A 243 -1.41 -11.58 10.46
N MET A 244 -1.32 -10.27 10.52
CA MET A 244 -2.31 -9.37 9.94
C MET A 244 -1.76 -8.80 8.64
N ASN A 245 -2.41 -9.11 7.51
CA ASN A 245 -2.11 -8.58 6.19
C ASN A 245 -3.04 -7.40 5.92
N ILE A 246 -2.47 -6.24 5.70
CA ILE A 246 -3.19 -4.99 5.51
C ILE A 246 -2.87 -4.47 4.12
N ARG A 247 -3.90 -4.23 3.30
CA ARG A 247 -3.77 -3.66 1.96
C ARG A 247 -4.73 -2.52 1.76
N LEU A 248 -4.31 -1.52 1.03
CA LEU A 248 -5.16 -0.41 0.64
C LEU A 248 -6.13 -0.87 -0.46
N GLU A 249 -7.42 -0.69 -0.24
CA GLU A 249 -8.48 -1.11 -1.16
C GLU A 249 -9.53 -0.01 -1.33
N LYS A 250 -10.24 -0.02 -2.47
CA LYS A 250 -11.42 0.80 -2.70
C LYS A 250 -12.66 -0.09 -2.79
N LYS A 251 -13.77 0.44 -2.30
CA LYS A 251 -15.10 -0.19 -2.39
C LYS A 251 -16.08 0.84 -2.94
N ASP A 252 -17.12 0.36 -3.60
CA ASP A 252 -18.22 1.21 -4.01
C ASP A 252 -18.89 1.86 -2.80
N LEU A 253 -19.45 3.05 -2.97
CA LEU A 253 -20.05 3.83 -1.88
C LEU A 253 -21.14 3.09 -1.12
N GLU A 254 -21.87 2.20 -1.78
CA GLU A 254 -22.99 1.43 -1.20
C GLU A 254 -22.58 0.06 -0.63
N ASN A 255 -21.33 -0.36 -0.80
CA ASN A 255 -20.87 -1.65 -0.29
C ASN A 255 -20.44 -1.58 1.17
N PHE A 256 -21.37 -1.84 2.10
CA PHE A 256 -21.13 -1.85 3.55
C PHE A 256 -20.99 -3.25 4.17
N ASN A 257 -21.09 -4.31 3.36
CA ASN A 257 -21.20 -5.69 3.88
C ASN A 257 -19.84 -6.36 4.14
N ASP A 258 -18.73 -5.66 3.98
CA ASP A 258 -17.39 -6.20 4.16
C ASP A 258 -16.86 -5.90 5.58
N GLN A 259 -16.83 -6.94 6.43
CA GLN A 259 -16.34 -6.85 7.82
C GLN A 259 -14.80 -6.67 7.90
N ASN A 260 -14.10 -7.00 6.83
CA ASN A 260 -12.65 -6.89 6.77
C ASN A 260 -12.18 -5.52 6.30
N PHE A 261 -13.10 -4.67 5.82
CA PHE A 261 -12.79 -3.36 5.28
C PHE A 261 -12.95 -2.27 6.35
N ILE A 262 -11.85 -1.55 6.61
CA ILE A 262 -11.81 -0.42 7.54
C ILE A 262 -11.70 0.85 6.73
N GLU A 263 -12.79 1.63 6.65
CA GLU A 263 -12.85 2.88 5.90
C GLU A 263 -11.98 3.95 6.56
N ILE A 264 -11.06 4.55 5.78
CA ILE A 264 -10.23 5.67 6.21
C ILE A 264 -10.59 6.99 5.52
N SER A 265 -11.18 6.90 4.33
CA SER A 265 -11.65 8.08 3.59
C SER A 265 -12.83 7.71 2.69
N ARG A 266 -13.70 8.70 2.46
CA ARG A 266 -14.79 8.62 1.49
C ARG A 266 -14.64 9.76 0.50
N ILE A 267 -14.71 9.42 -0.77
CA ILE A 267 -14.60 10.36 -1.89
C ILE A 267 -15.87 10.22 -2.72
N GLU A 268 -16.51 11.32 -3.02
CA GLU A 268 -17.71 11.40 -3.87
C GLU A 268 -17.50 12.49 -4.93
N ASP A 269 -17.68 12.15 -6.19
CA ASP A 269 -17.48 13.05 -7.33
C ASP A 269 -16.13 13.78 -7.29
N GLY A 270 -15.07 13.06 -6.91
CA GLY A 270 -13.71 13.59 -6.81
C GLY A 270 -13.45 14.46 -5.57
N ILE A 271 -14.38 14.57 -4.64
CA ILE A 271 -14.26 15.40 -3.44
C ILE A 271 -14.23 14.51 -2.20
N ILE A 272 -13.24 14.74 -1.32
CA ILE A 272 -13.17 14.04 -0.04
C ILE A 272 -14.33 14.52 0.85
N GLN A 273 -15.21 13.59 1.21
CA GLN A 273 -16.34 13.85 2.13
C GLN A 273 -15.95 13.62 3.59
N THR A 274 -15.23 12.52 3.84
CA THR A 274 -14.81 12.17 5.19
C THR A 274 -13.37 11.67 5.19
N PHE A 275 -12.70 11.95 6.30
CA PHE A 275 -11.36 11.45 6.60
C PHE A 275 -11.32 10.99 8.05
N VAL A 276 -10.75 9.83 8.34
CA VAL A 276 -10.58 9.39 9.73
C VAL A 276 -9.60 10.30 10.43
N LYS A 277 -10.04 10.99 11.48
CA LYS A 277 -9.18 11.88 12.29
C LYS A 277 -8.23 11.07 13.15
N ASP A 278 -7.04 11.61 13.35
CA ASP A 278 -5.92 10.91 13.99
C ASP A 278 -6.21 10.48 15.43
N THR A 279 -6.93 11.28 16.22
CA THR A 279 -7.33 10.91 17.58
C THR A 279 -8.71 11.45 17.95
N GLN A 280 -9.31 10.87 18.99
CA GLN A 280 -10.56 11.43 19.54
C GLN A 280 -10.35 12.82 20.19
N TYR A 281 -9.13 13.17 20.54
CA TYR A 281 -8.77 14.46 21.16
C TYR A 281 -8.55 15.59 20.15
N ASN A 282 -8.47 15.32 18.85
CA ASN A 282 -8.39 16.38 17.82
C ASN A 282 -9.59 17.32 17.86
N LEU A 283 -10.76 16.86 18.29
CA LEU A 283 -11.92 17.71 18.53
C LEU A 283 -11.66 18.79 19.60
N ILE A 284 -10.86 18.49 20.62
CA ILE A 284 -10.49 19.44 21.68
C ILE A 284 -9.55 20.49 21.11
N ASN A 285 -8.54 20.09 20.33
CA ASN A 285 -7.61 21.01 19.67
C ASN A 285 -8.34 21.92 18.67
N ASP A 286 -9.24 21.35 17.84
CA ASP A 286 -10.08 22.12 16.89
C ASP A 286 -11.02 23.09 17.60
N THR A 287 -11.45 22.77 18.81
CA THR A 287 -12.34 23.64 19.61
C THR A 287 -11.56 24.74 20.34
N LEU A 288 -10.35 24.45 20.78
CA LEU A 288 -9.46 25.42 21.44
C LEU A 288 -8.77 26.37 20.45
N ALA A 289 -8.67 25.98 19.17
CA ALA A 289 -8.08 26.80 18.09
C ALA A 289 -9.05 27.81 17.48
N LYS A 290 -10.34 27.79 17.84
CA LYS A 290 -11.40 28.75 17.47
C LYS A 290 -11.55 29.83 18.55
#